data_1b316ca9bf292fb54443d16d2bbba76a
#
_entry.id   1b316ca9bf292fb54443d16d2bbba76a
#
_cell.length_a   1.000
_cell.length_b   1.000
_cell.length_c   1.000
_cell.angle_alpha   90.00
_cell.angle_beta   90.00
_cell.angle_gamma   90.00
#
_symmetry.space_group_name_H-M   'P 1'
#
loop_
_entity.id
_entity.type
_entity.pdbx_description
1 polymer ?
#
loop_
_entity_poly.entity_id
_entity_poly.type
_entity_poly.pdbx_seq_one_letter_code
_entity_poly.pdbx_strand_id
1 'polypeptide(L)'
;MNNNDQIVWCDIPVKDLDRAIKFYGAVLDQPIKKESHEGMSFGLLPHPHDGVGGCLVISKEAQPSANGPLVYLNCINRLDAAIAAVEKNGGKILQPKHQIGPYGSRAVILDSEGNRIALHSK
;
A
#
# COMPACT_ATOMS: atom_id res chain seq x y z
N MET A 1 -14.60 -10.22 3.08
CA MET A 1 -15.22 -8.93 2.80
C MET A 1 -16.60 -8.88 3.43
N ASN A 2 -16.90 -7.81 4.13
CA ASN A 2 -18.17 -7.64 4.82
C ASN A 2 -19.15 -6.92 3.89
N ASN A 3 -20.41 -7.38 3.84
CA ASN A 3 -21.42 -6.77 2.97
C ASN A 3 -21.71 -5.30 3.31
N ASN A 4 -21.35 -4.87 4.52
CA ASN A 4 -21.59 -3.51 4.99
C ASN A 4 -20.45 -2.54 4.70
N ASP A 5 -19.31 -3.03 4.22
CA ASP A 5 -18.19 -2.16 3.90
C ASP A 5 -18.50 -1.35 2.64
N GLN A 6 -18.30 -0.04 2.71
CA GLN A 6 -18.46 0.82 1.54
C GLN A 6 -17.30 0.66 0.57
N ILE A 7 -16.08 0.50 1.08
CA ILE A 7 -14.90 0.25 0.25
C ILE A 7 -14.66 -1.25 0.27
N VAL A 8 -14.61 -1.87 -0.90
CA VAL A 8 -14.50 -3.32 -1.01
C VAL A 8 -13.17 -3.79 -1.60
N TRP A 9 -12.47 -2.92 -2.32
CA TRP A 9 -11.21 -3.26 -2.98
C TRP A 9 -10.45 -2.00 -3.34
N CYS A 10 -9.12 -2.11 -3.51
CA CYS A 10 -8.30 -1.00 -3.98
C CYS A 10 -7.29 -1.51 -5.01
N ASP A 11 -7.30 -0.91 -6.21
CA ASP A 11 -6.26 -1.13 -7.20
C ASP A 11 -5.23 0.00 -7.08
N ILE A 12 -3.97 -0.36 -6.87
CA ILE A 12 -2.87 0.59 -6.82
C ILE A 12 -2.07 0.43 -8.12
N PRO A 13 -2.09 1.44 -9.01
CA PRO A 13 -1.36 1.33 -10.26
C PRO A 13 0.14 1.39 -10.03
N VAL A 14 0.88 0.53 -10.74
CA VAL A 14 2.34 0.48 -10.64
C VAL A 14 2.94 0.42 -12.04
N LYS A 15 4.19 0.84 -12.17
CA LYS A 15 4.91 0.78 -13.45
C LYS A 15 5.73 -0.50 -13.57
N ASP A 16 6.31 -0.96 -12.46
CA ASP A 16 7.14 -2.15 -12.40
C ASP A 16 6.60 -3.02 -11.28
N LEU A 17 5.90 -4.09 -11.65
CA LEU A 17 5.21 -4.92 -10.67
C LEU A 17 6.18 -5.59 -9.69
N ASP A 18 7.29 -6.13 -10.18
CA ASP A 18 8.24 -6.83 -9.30
C ASP A 18 8.89 -5.85 -8.32
N ARG A 19 9.21 -4.65 -8.78
CA ARG A 19 9.75 -3.60 -7.91
C ARG A 19 8.74 -3.19 -6.84
N ALA A 20 7.48 -3.02 -7.21
CA ALA A 20 6.41 -2.66 -6.28
C ALA A 20 6.17 -3.78 -5.27
N ILE A 21 6.19 -5.03 -5.70
CA ILE A 21 6.03 -6.18 -4.82
C ILE A 21 7.15 -6.20 -3.77
N LYS A 22 8.38 -5.94 -4.17
CA LYS A 22 9.50 -5.87 -3.25
C LYS A 22 9.33 -4.73 -2.23
N PHE A 23 8.92 -3.56 -2.71
CA PHE A 23 8.69 -2.40 -1.86
C PHE A 23 7.63 -2.70 -0.78
N TYR A 24 6.45 -3.13 -1.20
CA TYR A 24 5.35 -3.35 -0.26
C TYR A 24 5.61 -4.56 0.64
N GLY A 25 6.28 -5.58 0.14
CA GLY A 25 6.68 -6.72 0.97
C GLY A 25 7.58 -6.29 2.12
N ALA A 26 8.53 -5.40 1.85
CA ALA A 26 9.45 -4.89 2.87
C ALA A 26 8.74 -3.95 3.86
N VAL A 27 7.92 -3.01 3.35
CA VAL A 27 7.25 -2.02 4.19
C VAL A 27 6.21 -2.68 5.08
N LEU A 28 5.43 -3.60 4.55
CA LEU A 28 4.38 -4.29 5.31
C LEU A 28 4.91 -5.50 6.09
N ASP A 29 6.14 -5.91 5.81
CA ASP A 29 6.76 -7.11 6.40
C ASP A 29 5.88 -8.34 6.23
N GLN A 30 5.32 -8.50 5.05
CA GLN A 30 4.47 -9.62 4.67
C GLN A 30 4.65 -9.91 3.20
N PRO A 31 4.48 -11.17 2.78
CA PRO A 31 4.61 -11.50 1.36
C PRO A 31 3.49 -10.86 0.55
N ILE A 32 3.86 -10.32 -0.61
CA ILE A 32 2.91 -9.84 -1.61
C ILE A 32 2.84 -10.94 -2.66
N LYS A 33 1.70 -11.59 -2.75
CA LYS A 33 1.55 -12.75 -3.62
C LYS A 33 1.34 -12.32 -5.06
N LYS A 34 2.24 -12.73 -5.95
CA LYS A 34 2.08 -12.45 -7.37
C LYS A 34 1.17 -13.51 -7.98
N GLU A 35 0.10 -13.06 -8.63
CA GLU A 35 -0.86 -13.94 -9.27
C GLU A 35 -1.11 -13.47 -10.70
N SER A 36 -1.63 -14.38 -11.52
CA SER A 36 -1.98 -14.08 -12.90
C SER A 36 -3.38 -14.60 -13.19
N HIS A 37 -4.14 -13.84 -13.95
CA HIS A 37 -5.46 -14.21 -14.38
C HIS A 37 -5.71 -13.61 -15.77
N GLU A 38 -6.08 -14.44 -16.72
CA GLU A 38 -6.38 -14.01 -18.09
C GLU A 38 -5.26 -13.16 -18.71
N GLY A 39 -4.00 -13.57 -18.48
CA GLY A 39 -2.84 -12.87 -19.02
C GLY A 39 -2.41 -11.64 -18.27
N MET A 40 -3.14 -11.25 -17.21
CA MET A 40 -2.77 -10.12 -16.37
C MET A 40 -2.08 -10.61 -15.10
N SER A 41 -0.96 -9.98 -14.75
CA SER A 41 -0.26 -10.25 -13.49
C SER A 41 -0.52 -9.12 -12.50
N PHE A 42 -0.67 -9.46 -11.22
CA PHE A 42 -0.87 -8.47 -10.18
C PHE A 42 -0.25 -8.96 -8.88
N GLY A 43 -0.01 -8.03 -7.95
CA GLY A 43 0.50 -8.35 -6.62
C GLY A 43 -0.62 -8.18 -5.59
N LEU A 44 -1.00 -9.28 -4.93
CA LEU A 44 -2.08 -9.27 -3.97
C LEU A 44 -1.56 -8.81 -2.60
N LEU A 45 -2.14 -7.73 -2.09
CA LEU A 45 -1.81 -7.24 -0.75
C LEU A 45 -2.38 -8.20 0.29
N PRO A 46 -1.68 -8.38 1.43
CA PRO A 46 -2.19 -9.24 2.49
C PRO A 46 -3.50 -8.67 3.05
N HIS A 47 -4.47 -9.54 3.27
CA HIS A 47 -5.74 -9.15 3.89
C HIS A 47 -6.40 -10.36 4.54
N PRO A 48 -7.20 -10.16 5.60
CA PRO A 48 -7.96 -11.26 6.18
C PRO A 48 -9.05 -11.71 5.22
N HIS A 49 -9.55 -12.93 5.43
CA HIS A 49 -10.56 -13.55 4.56
C HIS A 49 -11.78 -12.65 4.35
N ASP A 50 -12.28 -12.02 5.41
CA ASP A 50 -13.44 -11.15 5.36
C ASP A 50 -13.10 -9.66 5.31
N GLY A 51 -11.82 -9.32 5.15
CA GLY A 51 -11.38 -7.94 5.14
C GLY A 51 -11.35 -7.33 3.74
N VAL A 52 -11.25 -6.03 3.69
CA VAL A 52 -11.02 -5.30 2.45
C VAL A 52 -9.57 -5.57 2.04
N GLY A 53 -9.38 -5.83 0.76
CA GLY A 53 -8.05 -6.05 0.20
C GLY A 53 -7.76 -5.09 -0.93
N GLY A 54 -6.66 -5.35 -1.62
CA GLY A 54 -6.24 -4.58 -2.77
C GLY A 54 -5.13 -5.28 -3.50
N CYS A 55 -4.73 -4.72 -4.62
CA CYS A 55 -3.62 -5.28 -5.38
C CYS A 55 -2.82 -4.18 -6.07
N LEU A 56 -1.59 -4.55 -6.40
CA LEU A 56 -0.69 -3.76 -7.23
C LEU A 56 -0.89 -4.24 -8.67
N VAL A 57 -1.17 -3.32 -9.57
CA VAL A 57 -1.53 -3.70 -10.94
C VAL A 57 -0.96 -2.73 -11.96
N ILE A 58 -0.50 -3.27 -13.10
CA ILE A 58 -0.13 -2.42 -14.23
C ILE A 58 -1.42 -2.13 -14.99
N SER A 59 -1.80 -0.85 -15.03
CA SER A 59 -3.05 -0.42 -15.62
C SER A 59 -2.81 0.45 -16.84
N LYS A 60 -3.57 0.22 -17.89
CA LYS A 60 -3.58 1.10 -19.06
C LYS A 60 -4.42 2.35 -18.82
N GLU A 61 -5.32 2.31 -17.85
CA GLU A 61 -6.27 3.38 -17.58
C GLU A 61 -5.79 4.36 -16.53
N ALA A 62 -4.83 3.96 -15.67
CA ALA A 62 -4.34 4.80 -14.59
C ALA A 62 -2.84 4.63 -14.44
N GLN A 63 -2.16 5.73 -14.12
CA GLN A 63 -0.74 5.75 -13.85
C GLN A 63 -0.51 6.05 -12.38
N PRO A 64 0.62 5.60 -11.80
CA PRO A 64 0.98 6.02 -10.44
C PRO A 64 0.96 7.53 -10.31
N SER A 65 0.48 8.02 -9.17
CA SER A 65 0.32 9.45 -8.95
C SER A 65 0.38 9.78 -7.46
N ALA A 66 0.90 10.98 -7.17
CA ALA A 66 0.85 11.54 -5.82
C ALA A 66 -0.47 12.27 -5.55
N ASN A 67 -1.39 12.27 -6.51
CA ASN A 67 -2.70 12.91 -6.42
C ASN A 67 -3.79 11.85 -6.29
N GLY A 68 -4.98 12.27 -5.87
CA GLY A 68 -6.11 11.37 -5.73
C GLY A 68 -6.31 10.91 -4.29
N PRO A 69 -7.15 9.90 -4.07
CA PRO A 69 -7.43 9.41 -2.73
C PRO A 69 -6.16 8.92 -2.02
N LEU A 70 -6.12 9.11 -0.71
CA LEU A 70 -5.01 8.65 0.10
C LEU A 70 -5.38 7.31 0.74
N VAL A 71 -4.69 6.26 0.33
CA VAL A 71 -4.92 4.91 0.85
C VAL A 71 -4.11 4.73 2.12
N TYR A 72 -4.77 4.31 3.20
CA TYR A 72 -4.13 4.00 4.47
C TYR A 72 -3.84 2.50 4.55
N LEU A 73 -2.58 2.15 4.73
CA LEU A 73 -2.17 0.76 4.91
C LEU A 73 -1.90 0.48 6.39
N ASN A 74 -2.27 -0.70 6.82
CA ASN A 74 -2.19 -1.11 8.21
C ASN A 74 -0.77 -1.50 8.59
N CYS A 75 -0.15 -0.69 9.45
CA CYS A 75 1.17 -0.96 10.01
C CYS A 75 1.08 -1.03 11.55
N ILE A 76 -0.02 -1.59 12.05
CA ILE A 76 -0.27 -1.64 13.50
C ILE A 76 0.89 -2.30 14.23
N ASN A 77 1.34 -1.63 15.31
CA ASN A 77 2.44 -2.05 16.17
C ASN A 77 3.80 -2.15 15.48
N ARG A 78 3.95 -1.66 14.23
CA ARG A 78 5.23 -1.67 13.54
C ARG A 78 5.44 -0.46 12.62
N LEU A 79 4.77 0.65 12.92
CA LEU A 79 4.84 1.83 12.06
C LEU A 79 6.27 2.35 11.88
N ASP A 80 7.05 2.39 12.95
CA ASP A 80 8.44 2.88 12.85
C ASP A 80 9.29 1.99 11.94
N ALA A 81 9.12 0.68 12.03
CA ALA A 81 9.83 -0.27 11.16
C ALA A 81 9.38 -0.12 9.70
N ALA A 82 8.08 0.08 9.47
CA ALA A 82 7.56 0.29 8.13
C ALA A 82 8.14 1.57 7.51
N ILE A 83 8.16 2.67 8.27
CA ILE A 83 8.73 3.93 7.81
C ILE A 83 10.21 3.77 7.46
N ALA A 84 10.96 3.06 8.32
CA ALA A 84 12.38 2.83 8.08
C ALA A 84 12.64 2.04 6.78
N ALA A 85 11.71 1.19 6.36
CA ALA A 85 11.84 0.40 5.14
C ALA A 85 11.56 1.19 3.87
N VAL A 86 10.87 2.33 3.96
CA VAL A 86 10.41 3.07 2.78
C VAL A 86 11.56 3.49 1.87
N GLU A 87 12.50 4.27 2.38
CA GLU A 87 13.59 4.80 1.55
C GLU A 87 14.58 3.72 1.14
N LYS A 88 14.76 2.70 1.96
CA LYS A 88 15.62 1.57 1.64
C LYS A 88 15.12 0.77 0.43
N ASN A 89 13.83 0.88 0.12
CA ASN A 89 13.20 0.10 -0.94
C ASN A 89 12.65 0.97 -2.07
N GLY A 90 13.15 2.19 -2.19
CA GLY A 90 12.88 3.05 -3.34
C GLY A 90 11.74 4.03 -3.17
N GLY A 91 11.18 4.15 -1.98
CA GLY A 91 10.16 5.15 -1.69
C GLY A 91 10.74 6.43 -1.09
N LYS A 92 9.86 7.33 -0.68
CA LYS A 92 10.22 8.62 -0.12
C LYS A 92 9.26 9.00 1.01
N ILE A 93 9.78 9.59 2.08
CA ILE A 93 8.94 10.12 3.16
C ILE A 93 8.51 11.54 2.79
N LEU A 94 7.20 11.76 2.69
CA LEU A 94 6.63 13.10 2.45
C LEU A 94 6.30 13.81 3.76
N GLN A 95 5.67 13.10 4.68
CA GLN A 95 5.38 13.60 6.02
C GLN A 95 5.84 12.54 7.02
N PRO A 96 6.74 12.89 7.95
CA PRO A 96 7.17 11.93 8.96
C PRO A 96 6.03 11.59 9.90
N LYS A 97 6.26 10.57 10.73
CA LYS A 97 5.27 10.10 11.69
C LYS A 97 4.69 11.25 12.50
N HIS A 98 3.38 11.33 12.55
CA HIS A 98 2.65 12.31 13.35
C HIS A 98 1.32 11.72 13.79
N GLN A 99 0.80 12.26 14.87
CA GLN A 99 -0.47 11.84 15.41
C GLN A 99 -1.63 12.53 14.68
N ILE A 100 -2.70 11.78 14.42
CA ILE A 100 -3.89 12.29 13.74
C ILE A 100 -5.08 12.27 14.71
N GLY A 101 -4.98 13.08 15.78
CA GLY A 101 -6.02 13.16 16.80
C GLY A 101 -6.23 11.80 17.48
N PRO A 102 -7.50 11.37 17.69
CA PRO A 102 -7.78 10.11 18.37
C PRO A 102 -7.64 8.89 17.44
N TYR A 103 -7.24 9.08 16.17
CA TYR A 103 -7.25 8.02 15.18
C TYR A 103 -5.89 7.32 15.02
N GLY A 104 -4.95 7.59 15.92
CA GLY A 104 -3.63 6.97 15.90
C GLY A 104 -2.57 7.84 15.27
N SER A 105 -1.56 7.22 14.69
CA SER A 105 -0.43 7.89 14.05
C SER A 105 -0.29 7.43 12.61
N ARG A 106 0.28 8.30 11.78
CA ARG A 106 0.55 7.97 10.39
C ARG A 106 1.84 8.61 9.91
N ALA A 107 2.36 8.12 8.81
CA ALA A 107 3.30 8.82 7.97
C ALA A 107 2.74 8.83 6.55
N VAL A 108 3.02 9.85 5.78
CA VAL A 108 2.64 9.91 4.38
C VAL A 108 3.90 9.74 3.54
N ILE A 109 3.86 8.79 2.61
CA ILE A 109 5.03 8.42 1.83
C ILE A 109 4.69 8.35 0.35
N LEU A 110 5.72 8.31 -0.49
CA LEU A 110 5.60 7.84 -1.86
C LEU A 110 6.13 6.41 -1.90
N ASP A 111 5.39 5.53 -2.56
CA ASP A 111 5.88 4.17 -2.78
C ASP A 111 6.97 4.15 -3.86
N SER A 112 7.46 2.99 -4.22
CA SER A 112 8.52 2.83 -5.23
C SER A 112 8.08 3.29 -6.62
N GLU A 113 6.79 3.49 -6.83
CA GLU A 113 6.21 3.84 -8.13
C GLU A 113 5.76 5.29 -8.21
N GLY A 114 5.78 6.02 -7.09
CA GLY A 114 5.35 7.41 -7.03
C GLY A 114 3.91 7.61 -6.57
N ASN A 115 3.27 6.57 -6.04
CA ASN A 115 1.95 6.72 -5.42
C ASN A 115 2.07 7.27 -4.00
N ARG A 116 1.17 8.16 -3.63
CA ARG A 116 1.10 8.70 -2.28
C ARG A 116 0.25 7.77 -1.42
N ILE A 117 0.84 7.27 -0.35
CA ILE A 117 0.24 6.26 0.54
C ILE A 117 0.44 6.72 1.99
N ALA A 118 -0.52 6.44 2.85
CA ALA A 118 -0.36 6.63 4.29
C ALA A 118 -0.09 5.30 4.96
N LEU A 119 0.91 5.28 5.84
CA LEU A 119 1.19 4.14 6.71
C LEU A 119 0.61 4.48 8.09
N HIS A 120 -0.16 3.60 8.67
CA HIS A 120 -0.99 3.89 9.83
C HIS A 120 -0.83 2.85 10.93
N SER A 121 -0.86 3.32 12.17
CA SER A 121 -0.99 2.49 13.37
C SER A 121 -1.88 3.20 14.38
N LYS A 122 -2.67 2.41 15.07
CA LYS A 122 -3.43 2.91 16.21
C LYS A 122 -2.53 3.22 17.39
#